data_b05ae9f84786613d4e4cd2a3b4785207
#
_entry.id   b05ae9f84786613d4e4cd2a3b4785207
#
_cell.length_a   1.000
_cell.length_b   1.000
_cell.length_c   1.000
_cell.angle_alpha   90.00
_cell.angle_beta   90.00
_cell.angle_gamma   90.00
#
_symmetry.space_group_name_H-M   'P 1'
#
loop_
_entity.id
_entity.type
_entity.pdbx_description
1 polymer ?
#
loop_
_entity_poly.entity_id
_entity_poly.type
_entity_poly.pdbx_seq_one_letter_code
_entity_poly.pdbx_strand_id
1 'polypeptide(L)'
;IVRDTIRLEEQAAQKSVISVERDDHVYRMGVIDLPTFYVDFDGRSSGKTDYRSTTRDVARLVKELQAENTDGLIIDLRGNGGGALTEATTLTGLFIEQGPIVQVKNAKGRIEIKRDSDPTIVYRGTLAVLVDGNSASASEIFAGAIQDYGRGIVIGEPTYGKGTVQNLVDLDRYARNKDEKLGQLKFTIAQFFRINGDSTQHRGVVPDILLPTARDD
;
A
#
# COMPACT_ATOMS: atom_id res chain seq x y z
N ILE A 1 -3.91 -27.07 -12.10
CA ILE A 1 -3.31 -26.13 -11.11
C ILE A 1 -2.87 -26.98 -9.93
N VAL A 2 -1.58 -27.00 -9.65
CA VAL A 2 -1.04 -27.61 -8.43
C VAL A 2 -1.04 -26.52 -7.35
N ARG A 3 -1.63 -26.80 -6.20
CA ARG A 3 -1.58 -25.88 -5.04
C ARG A 3 -0.22 -25.98 -4.40
N ASP A 4 0.39 -24.83 -4.12
CA ASP A 4 1.66 -24.75 -3.39
C ASP A 4 1.58 -23.70 -2.30
N THR A 5 2.51 -23.71 -1.38
CA THR A 5 2.61 -22.71 -0.32
C THR A 5 3.25 -21.45 -0.90
N ILE A 6 2.49 -20.35 -0.91
CA ILE A 6 3.01 -19.03 -1.28
C ILE A 6 3.90 -18.54 -0.14
N ARG A 7 5.18 -18.31 -0.42
CA ARG A 7 6.12 -17.75 0.53
C ARG A 7 6.05 -16.23 0.48
N LEU A 8 5.80 -15.58 1.62
CA LEU A 8 5.79 -14.12 1.70
C LEU A 8 7.13 -13.49 1.29
N GLU A 9 8.23 -14.23 1.39
CA GLU A 9 9.56 -13.79 0.94
C GLU A 9 9.61 -13.47 -0.56
N GLU A 10 8.89 -14.21 -1.39
CA GLU A 10 8.84 -14.00 -2.84
C GLU A 10 8.06 -12.77 -3.26
N GLN A 11 7.20 -12.28 -2.35
CA GLN A 11 6.38 -11.08 -2.54
C GLN A 11 6.79 -9.93 -1.61
N ALA A 12 7.91 -10.08 -0.92
CA ALA A 12 8.40 -9.06 0.01
C ALA A 12 8.93 -7.84 -0.75
N ALA A 13 8.81 -6.67 -0.11
CA ALA A 13 9.41 -5.44 -0.59
C ALA A 13 10.92 -5.60 -0.80
N GLN A 14 11.43 -5.07 -1.90
CA GLN A 14 12.84 -5.10 -2.26
C GLN A 14 13.36 -3.69 -2.49
N LYS A 15 14.65 -3.46 -2.19
CA LYS A 15 15.29 -2.17 -2.47
C LYS A 15 16.32 -2.26 -3.57
N SER A 16 16.50 -1.14 -4.24
CA SER A 16 17.62 -0.89 -5.14
C SER A 16 18.02 0.58 -5.07
N VAL A 17 19.17 0.92 -5.65
CA VAL A 17 19.62 2.31 -5.81
C VAL A 17 19.86 2.55 -7.28
N ILE A 18 19.27 3.61 -7.82
CA ILE A 18 19.53 4.09 -9.16
C ILE A 18 20.31 5.39 -9.07
N SER A 19 21.25 5.59 -9.99
CA SER A 19 22.03 6.83 -10.09
C SER A 19 21.64 7.58 -11.37
N VAL A 20 21.38 8.87 -11.23
CA VAL A 20 21.02 9.76 -12.34
C VAL A 20 22.01 10.94 -12.36
N GLU A 21 22.74 11.10 -13.45
CA GLU A 21 23.63 12.23 -13.66
C GLU A 21 22.85 13.39 -14.27
N ARG A 22 22.96 14.56 -13.64
CA ARG A 22 22.35 15.79 -14.12
C ARG A 22 23.15 17.00 -13.62
N ASP A 23 23.46 17.94 -14.50
CA ASP A 23 24.12 19.21 -14.16
C ASP A 23 25.40 19.02 -13.32
N ASP A 24 26.28 18.09 -13.76
CA ASP A 24 27.52 17.70 -13.08
C ASP A 24 27.34 17.11 -11.68
N HIS A 25 26.12 16.71 -11.33
CA HIS A 25 25.80 16.06 -10.07
C HIS A 25 25.22 14.66 -10.31
N VAL A 26 25.62 13.69 -9.46
CA VAL A 26 25.09 12.33 -9.46
C VAL A 26 24.09 12.19 -8.32
N TYR A 27 22.81 12.13 -8.67
CA TYR A 27 21.73 11.86 -7.71
C TYR A 27 21.56 10.35 -7.51
N ARG A 28 21.53 9.94 -6.27
CA ARG A 28 21.30 8.53 -5.88
C ARG A 28 19.89 8.39 -5.32
N MET A 29 19.01 7.74 -6.07
CA MET A 29 17.62 7.52 -5.67
C MET A 29 17.46 6.10 -5.13
N GLY A 30 17.01 5.99 -3.88
CA GLY A 30 16.59 4.73 -3.33
C GLY A 30 15.23 4.36 -3.90
N VAL A 31 15.08 3.12 -4.36
CA VAL A 31 13.82 2.57 -4.87
C VAL A 31 13.41 1.42 -3.98
N ILE A 32 12.17 1.41 -3.52
CA ILE A 32 11.55 0.27 -2.86
C ILE A 32 10.43 -0.23 -3.78
N ASP A 33 10.65 -1.39 -4.38
CA ASP A 33 9.64 -2.14 -5.12
C ASP A 33 8.72 -2.83 -4.12
N LEU A 34 7.44 -2.49 -4.15
CA LEU A 34 6.43 -3.03 -3.27
C LEU A 34 5.33 -3.72 -4.09
N PRO A 35 5.42 -5.05 -4.31
CA PRO A 35 4.49 -5.77 -5.17
C PRO A 35 3.10 -5.98 -4.57
N THR A 36 2.95 -5.94 -3.25
CA THR A 36 1.66 -6.07 -2.55
C THR A 36 1.75 -5.56 -1.11
N PHE A 37 0.61 -5.24 -0.50
CA PHE A 37 0.51 -4.90 0.93
C PHE A 37 0.25 -6.17 1.76
N TYR A 38 1.33 -6.85 2.13
CA TYR A 38 1.31 -8.14 2.84
C TYR A 38 1.43 -7.98 4.36
N VAL A 39 0.87 -8.95 5.07
CA VAL A 39 1.06 -9.13 6.51
C VAL A 39 0.87 -10.61 6.88
N ASP A 40 1.75 -11.12 7.75
CA ASP A 40 1.57 -12.42 8.40
C ASP A 40 0.53 -12.26 9.53
N PHE A 41 -0.74 -12.52 9.19
CA PHE A 41 -1.86 -12.41 10.12
C PHE A 41 -1.74 -13.38 11.29
N ASP A 42 -1.21 -14.59 11.05
CA ASP A 42 -1.09 -15.64 12.07
C ASP A 42 0.04 -15.28 13.05
N GLY A 43 1.17 -14.84 12.54
CA GLY A 43 2.27 -14.33 13.35
C GLY A 43 1.84 -13.14 14.21
N ARG A 44 1.13 -12.18 13.61
CA ARG A 44 0.61 -11.00 14.30
C ARG A 44 -0.42 -11.37 15.39
N SER A 45 -1.38 -12.24 15.08
CA SER A 45 -2.45 -12.64 16.01
C SER A 45 -1.93 -13.50 17.17
N SER A 46 -0.88 -14.28 16.95
CA SER A 46 -0.20 -15.08 17.98
C SER A 46 0.78 -14.27 18.84
N GLY A 47 0.90 -12.95 18.61
CA GLY A 47 1.77 -12.07 19.39
C GLY A 47 3.27 -12.23 19.09
N LYS A 48 3.64 -12.82 17.95
CA LYS A 48 5.04 -12.86 17.53
C LYS A 48 5.57 -11.44 17.35
N THR A 49 6.72 -11.15 17.91
CA THR A 49 7.39 -9.84 17.76
C THR A 49 8.10 -9.68 16.43
N ASP A 50 8.31 -10.78 15.71
CA ASP A 50 9.01 -10.83 14.41
C ASP A 50 8.11 -11.43 13.33
N TYR A 51 6.92 -10.85 13.14
CA TYR A 51 6.06 -11.21 12.02
C TYR A 51 6.39 -10.35 10.79
N ARG A 52 6.24 -10.92 9.60
CA ARG A 52 6.44 -10.22 8.33
C ARG A 52 5.29 -9.25 8.06
N SER A 53 5.61 -8.01 7.68
CA SER A 53 4.63 -7.07 7.14
C SER A 53 5.30 -6.02 6.26
N THR A 54 4.53 -5.48 5.34
CA THR A 54 4.94 -4.39 4.45
C THR A 54 5.56 -3.23 5.23
N THR A 55 4.88 -2.75 6.25
CA THR A 55 5.31 -1.59 7.04
C THR A 55 6.67 -1.83 7.70
N ARG A 56 6.87 -3.01 8.27
CA ARG A 56 8.13 -3.37 8.96
C ARG A 56 9.29 -3.50 7.98
N ASP A 57 9.04 -4.19 6.86
CA ASP A 57 10.07 -4.38 5.84
C ASP A 57 10.45 -3.05 5.19
N VAL A 58 9.48 -2.21 4.82
CA VAL A 58 9.75 -0.88 4.28
C VAL A 58 10.47 0.01 5.28
N ALA A 59 10.09 0.01 6.56
CA ALA A 59 10.79 0.79 7.59
C ALA A 59 12.26 0.38 7.71
N ARG A 60 12.57 -0.93 7.61
CA ARG A 60 13.94 -1.44 7.58
C ARG A 60 14.68 -1.00 6.33
N LEU A 61 14.07 -1.18 5.14
CA LEU A 61 14.69 -0.83 3.86
C LEU A 61 14.96 0.68 3.74
N VAL A 62 14.06 1.51 4.25
CA VAL A 62 14.26 2.98 4.31
C VAL A 62 15.51 3.32 5.13
N LYS A 63 15.69 2.71 6.31
CA LYS A 63 16.88 2.95 7.14
C LYS A 63 18.17 2.50 6.45
N GLU A 64 18.12 1.37 5.74
CA GLU A 64 19.25 0.88 4.94
C GLU A 64 19.60 1.87 3.81
N LEU A 65 18.61 2.37 3.05
CA LEU A 65 18.81 3.35 2.00
C LEU A 65 19.34 4.69 2.52
N GLN A 66 18.87 5.14 3.70
CA GLN A 66 19.41 6.32 4.36
C GLN A 66 20.89 6.15 4.72
N ALA A 67 21.29 4.95 5.21
CA ALA A 67 22.69 4.64 5.50
C ALA A 67 23.57 4.58 4.23
N GLU A 68 22.96 4.34 3.07
CA GLU A 68 23.61 4.39 1.76
C GLU A 68 23.71 5.82 1.17
N ASN A 69 23.28 6.85 1.92
CA ASN A 69 23.27 8.26 1.51
C ASN A 69 22.52 8.49 0.19
N THR A 70 21.28 8.04 0.11
CA THR A 70 20.40 8.33 -1.02
C THR A 70 19.79 9.74 -0.89
N ASP A 71 19.67 10.45 -2.01
CA ASP A 71 19.15 11.83 -2.09
C ASP A 71 17.64 11.90 -2.06
N GLY A 72 16.95 10.79 -2.42
CA GLY A 72 15.51 10.68 -2.43
C GLY A 72 15.06 9.22 -2.37
N LEU A 73 13.76 9.04 -2.15
CA LEU A 73 13.11 7.73 -2.06
C LEU A 73 11.96 7.65 -3.05
N ILE A 74 11.90 6.52 -3.74
CA ILE A 74 10.80 6.14 -4.62
C ILE A 74 10.15 4.89 -4.04
N ILE A 75 8.83 4.93 -3.81
CA ILE A 75 8.02 3.75 -3.55
C ILE A 75 7.35 3.35 -4.86
N ASP A 76 7.71 2.20 -5.40
CA ASP A 76 7.16 1.69 -6.65
C ASP A 76 5.97 0.76 -6.34
N LEU A 77 4.78 1.22 -6.74
CA LEU A 77 3.51 0.50 -6.62
C LEU A 77 2.97 0.05 -7.97
N ARG A 78 3.73 0.13 -9.03
CA ARG A 78 3.28 -0.33 -10.35
C ARG A 78 3.02 -1.83 -10.29
N GLY A 79 1.88 -2.26 -10.86
CA GLY A 79 1.42 -3.65 -10.77
C GLY A 79 0.90 -4.09 -9.39
N ASN A 80 0.89 -3.23 -8.38
CA ASN A 80 0.45 -3.56 -7.03
C ASN A 80 -1.08 -3.47 -6.88
N GLY A 81 -1.77 -4.60 -6.91
CA GLY A 81 -3.23 -4.70 -6.75
C GLY A 81 -3.78 -4.41 -5.35
N GLY A 82 -2.94 -3.99 -4.41
CA GLY A 82 -3.33 -3.68 -3.03
C GLY A 82 -2.96 -4.74 -2.02
N GLY A 83 -3.82 -5.00 -1.05
CA GLY A 83 -3.60 -5.95 0.04
C GLY A 83 -4.25 -5.50 1.34
N ALA A 84 -3.54 -5.65 2.45
CA ALA A 84 -4.07 -5.35 3.77
C ALA A 84 -4.26 -3.84 4.01
N LEU A 85 -5.50 -3.43 4.32
CA LEU A 85 -5.85 -2.04 4.67
C LEU A 85 -5.00 -1.51 5.83
N THR A 86 -4.74 -2.35 6.83
CA THR A 86 -3.92 -1.97 7.98
C THR A 86 -2.51 -1.62 7.57
N GLU A 87 -1.94 -2.35 6.60
CA GLU A 87 -0.59 -2.07 6.10
C GLU A 87 -0.54 -0.75 5.31
N ALA A 88 -1.55 -0.45 4.48
CA ALA A 88 -1.61 0.86 3.83
C ALA A 88 -1.64 2.00 4.84
N THR A 89 -2.40 1.83 5.95
CA THR A 89 -2.50 2.84 7.01
C THR A 89 -1.18 3.01 7.76
N THR A 90 -0.59 1.91 8.24
CA THR A 90 0.65 1.97 9.03
C THR A 90 1.87 2.34 8.18
N LEU A 91 1.90 1.93 6.90
CA LEU A 91 2.94 2.34 5.98
C LEU A 91 2.93 3.85 5.74
N THR A 92 1.74 4.45 5.58
CA THR A 92 1.63 5.91 5.43
C THR A 92 2.20 6.63 6.65
N GLY A 93 2.00 6.09 7.86
CA GLY A 93 2.56 6.63 9.10
C GLY A 93 4.08 6.71 9.15
N LEU A 94 4.82 5.94 8.32
CA LEU A 94 6.28 6.08 8.23
C LEU A 94 6.71 7.43 7.61
N PHE A 95 5.81 8.12 6.92
CA PHE A 95 6.08 9.32 6.12
C PHE A 95 5.36 10.57 6.60
N ILE A 96 4.30 10.46 7.40
CA ILE A 96 3.55 11.59 7.96
C ILE A 96 3.73 11.63 9.48
N GLU A 97 3.46 12.77 10.09
CA GLU A 97 3.62 12.91 11.54
C GLU A 97 2.50 12.18 12.31
N GLN A 98 1.26 12.45 11.95
CA GLN A 98 0.06 11.74 12.41
C GLN A 98 -1.16 12.28 11.68
N GLY A 99 -2.26 11.55 11.71
CA GLY A 99 -3.51 12.08 11.18
C GLY A 99 -4.39 11.04 10.47
N PRO A 100 -5.52 11.48 9.90
CA PRO A 100 -6.42 10.63 9.13
C PRO A 100 -5.75 10.17 7.83
N ILE A 101 -5.95 8.92 7.42
CA ILE A 101 -5.37 8.36 6.20
C ILE A 101 -6.45 7.98 5.21
N VAL A 102 -7.53 7.38 5.69
CA VAL A 102 -8.64 6.94 4.86
C VAL A 102 -9.93 6.90 5.67
N GLN A 103 -11.04 7.22 5.04
CA GLN A 103 -12.39 7.09 5.61
C GLN A 103 -13.02 5.80 5.07
N VAL A 104 -13.59 4.98 5.95
CA VAL A 104 -14.25 3.72 5.57
C VAL A 104 -15.72 3.80 5.96
N LYS A 105 -16.62 3.76 4.97
CA LYS A 105 -18.07 3.82 5.15
C LYS A 105 -18.68 2.44 4.97
N ASN A 106 -19.31 1.91 6.00
CA ASN A 106 -19.98 0.61 5.94
C ASN A 106 -21.38 0.70 5.32
N ALA A 107 -22.01 -0.46 5.08
CA ALA A 107 -23.36 -0.54 4.50
C ALA A 107 -24.46 0.16 5.32
N LYS A 108 -24.24 0.41 6.63
CA LYS A 108 -25.15 1.15 7.50
C LYS A 108 -24.90 2.66 7.49
N GLY A 109 -23.98 3.14 6.65
CA GLY A 109 -23.64 4.55 6.53
C GLY A 109 -22.68 5.08 7.61
N ARG A 110 -22.23 4.23 8.54
CA ARG A 110 -21.25 4.63 9.56
C ARG A 110 -19.89 4.80 8.93
N ILE A 111 -19.26 5.94 9.20
CA ILE A 111 -17.90 6.26 8.74
C ILE A 111 -16.93 6.01 9.90
N GLU A 112 -15.89 5.26 9.62
CA GLU A 112 -14.74 5.05 10.47
C GLU A 112 -13.51 5.68 9.82
N ILE A 113 -12.84 6.56 10.54
CA ILE A 113 -11.61 7.19 10.07
C ILE A 113 -10.43 6.36 10.54
N LYS A 114 -9.73 5.74 9.60
CA LYS A 114 -8.44 5.09 9.87
C LYS A 114 -7.36 6.15 9.87
N ARG A 115 -6.57 6.16 10.93
CA ARG A 115 -5.54 7.18 11.15
C ARG A 115 -4.25 6.58 11.66
N ASP A 116 -3.18 7.28 11.43
CA ASP A 116 -1.95 7.11 12.18
C ASP A 116 -2.03 7.93 13.48
N SER A 117 -1.63 7.32 14.58
CA SER A 117 -1.56 7.94 15.91
C SER A 117 -0.12 8.07 16.43
N ASP A 118 0.87 7.53 15.70
CA ASP A 118 2.28 7.62 16.07
C ASP A 118 2.90 8.87 15.43
N PRO A 119 3.42 9.83 16.21
CA PRO A 119 4.05 11.02 15.66
C PRO A 119 5.43 10.77 15.05
N THR A 120 5.92 9.53 15.09
CA THR A 120 7.27 9.17 14.64
C THR A 120 7.35 9.05 13.13
N ILE A 121 8.02 9.97 12.46
CA ILE A 121 8.31 9.87 11.03
C ILE A 121 9.65 9.12 10.84
N VAL A 122 9.63 8.06 10.06
CA VAL A 122 10.83 7.27 9.71
C VAL A 122 11.62 7.95 8.59
N TYR A 123 10.94 8.59 7.64
CA TYR A 123 11.59 9.24 6.50
C TYR A 123 11.01 10.64 6.23
N ARG A 124 11.87 11.67 6.28
CA ARG A 124 11.50 13.07 6.04
C ARG A 124 12.04 13.64 4.72
N GLY A 125 12.84 12.86 3.98
CA GLY A 125 13.46 13.30 2.72
C GLY A 125 12.47 13.38 1.56
N THR A 126 12.99 13.67 0.37
CA THR A 126 12.23 13.73 -0.88
C THR A 126 11.60 12.38 -1.21
N LEU A 127 10.29 12.36 -1.46
CA LEU A 127 9.51 11.16 -1.70
C LEU A 127 8.74 11.24 -3.02
N ALA A 128 8.83 10.19 -3.82
CA ALA A 128 7.96 9.95 -4.96
C ALA A 128 7.27 8.59 -4.84
N VAL A 129 6.08 8.48 -5.39
CA VAL A 129 5.31 7.22 -5.48
C VAL A 129 5.02 6.95 -6.96
N LEU A 130 5.51 5.81 -7.48
CA LEU A 130 5.19 5.38 -8.84
C LEU A 130 3.92 4.53 -8.83
N VAL A 131 3.02 4.82 -9.76
CA VAL A 131 1.74 4.11 -9.91
C VAL A 131 1.44 3.82 -11.38
N ASP A 132 0.60 2.82 -11.62
CA ASP A 132 0.06 2.48 -12.95
C ASP A 132 -1.42 2.07 -12.87
N GLY A 133 -2.03 1.74 -14.00
CA GLY A 133 -3.41 1.29 -14.09
C GLY A 133 -3.73 -0.01 -13.35
N ASN A 134 -2.72 -0.73 -12.82
CA ASN A 134 -2.88 -1.92 -11.99
C ASN A 134 -2.71 -1.62 -10.50
N SER A 135 -2.23 -0.43 -10.14
CA SER A 135 -2.16 0.02 -8.75
C SER A 135 -3.57 0.18 -8.19
N ALA A 136 -3.98 -0.64 -7.22
CA ALA A 136 -5.37 -0.70 -6.79
C ALA A 136 -5.52 -0.75 -5.25
N SER A 137 -6.70 -0.33 -4.75
CA SER A 137 -7.12 -0.57 -3.35
C SER A 137 -6.15 0.01 -2.31
N ALA A 138 -5.39 -0.81 -1.57
CA ALA A 138 -4.41 -0.36 -0.57
C ALA A 138 -3.33 0.57 -1.18
N SER A 139 -2.92 0.32 -2.44
CA SER A 139 -2.01 1.20 -3.18
C SER A 139 -2.61 2.58 -3.40
N GLU A 140 -3.91 2.64 -3.72
CA GLU A 140 -4.63 3.89 -3.91
C GLU A 140 -4.83 4.66 -2.60
N ILE A 141 -5.00 3.94 -1.49
CA ILE A 141 -5.06 4.54 -0.14
C ILE A 141 -3.73 5.19 0.21
N PHE A 142 -2.63 4.48 0.01
CA PHE A 142 -1.29 5.00 0.30
C PHE A 142 -0.94 6.19 -0.61
N ALA A 143 -1.02 6.01 -1.94
CA ALA A 143 -0.69 7.06 -2.91
C ALA A 143 -1.58 8.29 -2.72
N GLY A 144 -2.90 8.09 -2.51
CA GLY A 144 -3.84 9.17 -2.24
C GLY A 144 -3.54 9.92 -0.96
N ALA A 145 -3.16 9.24 0.12
CA ALA A 145 -2.78 9.89 1.36
C ALA A 145 -1.48 10.70 1.22
N ILE A 146 -0.44 10.14 0.58
CA ILE A 146 0.81 10.87 0.31
C ILE A 146 0.54 12.16 -0.48
N GLN A 147 -0.35 12.09 -1.49
CA GLN A 147 -0.76 13.23 -2.29
C GLN A 147 -1.58 14.25 -1.49
N ASP A 148 -2.58 13.80 -0.73
CA ASP A 148 -3.46 14.66 0.07
C ASP A 148 -2.69 15.44 1.15
N TYR A 149 -1.65 14.84 1.72
CA TYR A 149 -0.75 15.51 2.67
C TYR A 149 0.31 16.40 2.00
N GLY A 150 0.43 16.38 0.67
CA GLY A 150 1.54 17.03 -0.03
C GLY A 150 2.90 16.50 0.43
N ARG A 151 2.94 15.24 0.92
CA ARG A 151 4.15 14.64 1.50
C ARG A 151 5.14 14.20 0.43
N GLY A 152 4.67 13.88 -0.74
CA GLY A 152 5.46 13.45 -1.89
C GLY A 152 4.67 13.68 -3.16
N ILE A 153 5.28 13.37 -4.30
CA ILE A 153 4.65 13.45 -5.62
C ILE A 153 4.27 12.04 -6.09
N VAL A 154 3.10 11.93 -6.71
CA VAL A 154 2.62 10.70 -7.36
C VAL A 154 2.89 10.82 -8.85
N ILE A 155 3.55 9.82 -9.43
CA ILE A 155 4.01 9.82 -10.82
C ILE A 155 3.53 8.55 -11.51
N GLY A 156 3.05 8.64 -12.75
CA GLY A 156 2.69 7.47 -13.55
C GLY A 156 1.37 7.61 -14.28
N GLU A 157 0.58 6.55 -14.30
CA GLU A 157 -0.76 6.49 -14.89
C GLU A 157 -1.85 6.61 -13.81
N PRO A 158 -3.08 7.06 -14.15
CA PRO A 158 -4.21 6.96 -13.23
C PRO A 158 -4.37 5.52 -12.72
N THR A 159 -4.57 5.38 -11.40
CA THR A 159 -4.68 4.06 -10.79
C THR A 159 -6.01 3.36 -11.13
N TYR A 160 -6.16 2.12 -10.74
CA TYR A 160 -7.26 1.23 -11.13
C TYR A 160 -8.66 1.78 -10.81
N GLY A 161 -8.84 2.47 -9.69
CA GLY A 161 -10.14 2.99 -9.28
C GLY A 161 -11.00 1.97 -8.49
N LYS A 162 -10.40 1.24 -7.55
CA LYS A 162 -11.11 0.33 -6.64
C LYS A 162 -11.30 0.99 -5.27
N GLY A 163 -12.47 1.59 -5.04
CA GLY A 163 -12.84 2.26 -3.79
C GLY A 163 -13.63 1.38 -2.81
N THR A 164 -13.50 0.05 -2.87
CA THR A 164 -14.26 -0.88 -2.03
C THR A 164 -13.38 -1.72 -1.10
N VAL A 165 -13.88 -1.99 0.11
CA VAL A 165 -13.28 -2.90 1.07
C VAL A 165 -13.99 -4.24 1.01
N GLN A 166 -13.23 -5.31 0.83
CA GLN A 166 -13.74 -6.68 0.79
C GLN A 166 -13.31 -7.44 2.05
N ASN A 167 -14.15 -8.36 2.48
CA ASN A 167 -13.85 -9.31 3.54
C ASN A 167 -13.88 -10.73 3.00
N LEU A 168 -13.06 -11.57 3.58
CA LEU A 168 -13.02 -13.01 3.33
C LEU A 168 -13.56 -13.71 4.54
N VAL A 169 -14.67 -14.44 4.37
CA VAL A 169 -15.31 -15.20 5.43
C VAL A 169 -15.12 -16.68 5.18
N ASP A 170 -14.53 -17.36 6.13
CA ASP A 170 -14.42 -18.80 6.14
C ASP A 170 -15.82 -19.40 6.44
N LEU A 171 -16.37 -20.12 5.46
CA LEU A 171 -17.69 -20.74 5.57
C LEU A 171 -17.65 -22.07 6.32
N ASP A 172 -16.49 -22.68 6.51
CA ASP A 172 -16.33 -23.94 7.25
C ASP A 172 -16.85 -23.81 8.70
N ARG A 173 -16.82 -22.57 9.26
CA ARG A 173 -17.42 -22.27 10.57
C ARG A 173 -18.95 -22.49 10.65
N TYR A 174 -19.62 -22.53 9.49
CA TYR A 174 -21.06 -22.76 9.38
C TYR A 174 -21.38 -24.16 8.91
N ALA A 175 -20.37 -25.01 8.66
CA ALA A 175 -20.55 -26.39 8.28
C ALA A 175 -21.25 -27.15 9.39
N ARG A 176 -22.22 -28.02 9.02
CA ARG A 176 -22.94 -28.89 9.96
C ARG A 176 -22.05 -29.98 10.51
N ASN A 177 -21.12 -30.46 9.69
CA ASN A 177 -20.13 -31.49 10.03
C ASN A 177 -18.73 -30.95 9.86
N LYS A 178 -17.80 -31.37 10.72
CA LYS A 178 -16.38 -30.92 10.67
C LYS A 178 -15.65 -31.34 9.39
N ASP A 179 -16.16 -32.34 8.71
CA ASP A 179 -15.57 -32.86 7.45
C ASP A 179 -16.06 -32.10 6.22
N GLU A 180 -17.11 -31.28 6.36
CA GLU A 180 -17.58 -30.42 5.25
C GLU A 180 -16.63 -29.24 5.03
N LYS A 181 -16.17 -29.09 3.80
CA LYS A 181 -15.36 -27.94 3.35
C LYS A 181 -16.22 -27.04 2.47
N LEU A 182 -16.76 -25.99 3.07
CA LEU A 182 -17.61 -25.01 2.38
C LEU A 182 -16.79 -23.90 1.69
N GLY A 183 -15.48 -23.81 2.02
CA GLY A 183 -14.58 -22.82 1.42
C GLY A 183 -14.78 -21.42 1.98
N GLN A 184 -14.46 -20.41 1.16
CA GLN A 184 -14.43 -19.01 1.60
C GLN A 184 -15.29 -18.13 0.69
N LEU A 185 -16.01 -17.19 1.31
CA LEU A 185 -16.80 -16.18 0.63
C LEU A 185 -16.11 -14.83 0.70
N LYS A 186 -15.78 -14.25 -0.47
CA LYS A 186 -15.26 -12.89 -0.60
C LYS A 186 -16.39 -11.95 -1.02
N PHE A 187 -16.66 -10.91 -0.22
CA PHE A 187 -17.72 -9.95 -0.52
C PHE A 187 -17.38 -8.53 -0.04
N THR A 188 -17.98 -7.54 -0.67
CA THR A 188 -17.81 -6.14 -0.32
C THR A 188 -18.59 -5.80 0.94
N ILE A 189 -17.92 -5.16 1.91
CA ILE A 189 -18.49 -4.77 3.21
C ILE A 189 -18.55 -3.26 3.42
N ALA A 190 -17.72 -2.50 2.70
CA ALA A 190 -17.60 -1.07 2.87
C ALA A 190 -17.04 -0.41 1.61
N GLN A 191 -17.15 0.90 1.56
CA GLN A 191 -16.46 1.77 0.61
C GLN A 191 -15.42 2.60 1.37
N PHE A 192 -14.33 2.95 0.72
CA PHE A 192 -13.38 3.89 1.28
C PHE A 192 -13.30 5.18 0.47
N PHE A 193 -12.90 6.23 1.16
CA PHE A 193 -12.79 7.58 0.64
C PHE A 193 -11.48 8.20 1.11
N ARG A 194 -10.93 9.09 0.31
CA ARG A 194 -9.77 9.91 0.68
C ARG A 194 -10.09 10.78 1.89
N ILE A 195 -9.08 11.37 2.49
CA ILE A 195 -9.25 12.26 3.67
C ILE A 195 -10.04 13.52 3.33
N ASN A 196 -9.98 13.99 2.09
CA ASN A 196 -10.77 15.11 1.56
C ASN A 196 -12.24 14.74 1.26
N GLY A 197 -12.61 13.45 1.34
CA GLY A 197 -13.94 12.92 1.04
C GLY A 197 -14.13 12.41 -0.38
N ASP A 198 -13.14 12.55 -1.27
CA ASP A 198 -13.21 12.05 -2.63
C ASP A 198 -13.17 10.52 -2.67
N SER A 199 -13.88 9.93 -3.65
CA SER A 199 -13.84 8.49 -3.90
C SER A 199 -12.81 8.17 -4.97
N THR A 200 -12.05 7.09 -4.75
CA THR A 200 -11.19 6.51 -5.78
C THR A 200 -11.98 5.58 -6.74
N GLN A 201 -13.23 5.21 -6.38
CA GLN A 201 -14.03 4.28 -7.18
C GLN A 201 -14.21 4.78 -8.61
N HIS A 202 -13.82 3.99 -9.60
CA HIS A 202 -13.81 4.27 -11.05
C HIS A 202 -12.88 5.41 -11.50
N ARG A 203 -12.41 6.25 -10.62
CA ARG A 203 -11.55 7.39 -10.93
C ARG A 203 -10.08 7.11 -10.71
N GLY A 204 -9.77 6.31 -9.69
CA GLY A 204 -8.41 6.11 -9.21
C GLY A 204 -7.82 7.33 -8.52
N VAL A 205 -6.52 7.26 -8.25
CA VAL A 205 -5.67 8.39 -7.90
C VAL A 205 -5.08 8.92 -9.20
N VAL A 206 -5.33 10.17 -9.52
CA VAL A 206 -4.72 10.84 -10.68
C VAL A 206 -3.34 11.33 -10.26
N PRO A 207 -2.26 10.90 -10.93
CA PRO A 207 -0.90 11.33 -10.60
C PRO A 207 -0.69 12.84 -10.73
N ASP A 208 0.25 13.38 -9.96
CA ASP A 208 0.70 14.77 -10.09
C ASP A 208 1.52 14.97 -11.37
N ILE A 209 2.23 13.91 -11.80
CA ILE A 209 2.97 13.87 -13.06
C ILE A 209 2.48 12.65 -13.84
N LEU A 210 1.77 12.91 -14.94
CA LEU A 210 1.30 11.86 -15.84
C LEU A 210 2.44 11.40 -16.76
N LEU A 211 2.61 10.10 -16.86
CA LEU A 211 3.48 9.47 -17.85
C LEU A 211 2.63 8.96 -19.02
N PRO A 212 3.17 8.98 -20.24
CA PRO A 212 2.51 8.36 -21.40
C PRO A 212 2.25 6.88 -21.16
N THR A 213 1.10 6.40 -21.57
CA THR A 213 0.73 4.99 -21.46
C THR A 213 0.75 4.33 -22.84
N ALA A 214 0.94 3.02 -22.88
CA ALA A 214 0.83 2.25 -24.12
C ALA A 214 -0.63 2.20 -24.66
N ARG A 215 -1.59 2.82 -23.93
CA ARG A 215 -3.01 2.90 -24.30
C ARG A 215 -3.39 4.26 -24.92
N ASP A 216 -2.43 5.18 -25.00
CA ASP A 216 -2.66 6.54 -25.53
C ASP A 216 -2.49 6.61 -27.07
N ASP A 217 -2.30 5.44 -27.76
CA ASP A 217 -2.22 5.29 -29.22
C ASP A 217 -3.56 4.86 -29.84
#